data_91773715edab1b1a0d0c3baed6bb1d0e
#
_entry.id   91773715edab1b1a0d0c3baed6bb1d0e
#
_cell.length_a   1.000
_cell.length_b   1.000
_cell.length_c   1.000
_cell.angle_alpha   90.00
_cell.angle_beta   90.00
_cell.angle_gamma   90.00
#
_symmetry.space_group_name_H-M   'P 1'
#
loop_
_entity.id
_entity.type
_entity.pdbx_description
1 polymer ?
#
loop_
_entity_poly.entity_id
_entity_poly.type
_entity_poly.pdbx_seq_one_letter_code
_entity_poly.pdbx_strand_id
1 'polypeptide(L)'
;MVNHICREILRIVKKRDVGANPKFRGFVTAIHCLGRMKPDDLIWTRNNGIYYLCRVIGSWEYHNEPEYLNEDLENVIGVEFNEVGTVDEVPGKVVNSFRSGSSIQGIHSEIALNASKIIYNKLKGERYYETKKPSKDDLFEMLLPEDVEEIVSLI
;
A
#
# COMPACT_ATOMS: atom_id res chain seq x y z
N MET A 1 -15.02 -18.99 -13.57
CA MET A 1 -13.93 -17.98 -13.56
C MET A 1 -13.34 -17.99 -12.16
N VAL A 2 -12.19 -18.61 -11.96
CA VAL A 2 -11.56 -18.73 -10.65
C VAL A 2 -10.91 -17.39 -10.38
N ASN A 3 -11.47 -16.62 -9.42
CA ASN A 3 -10.80 -15.46 -8.89
C ASN A 3 -9.52 -15.94 -8.21
N HIS A 4 -8.39 -15.70 -8.87
CA HIS A 4 -7.10 -15.87 -8.23
C HIS A 4 -7.03 -14.82 -7.11
N ILE A 5 -7.39 -15.24 -5.91
CA ILE A 5 -7.05 -14.54 -4.69
C ILE A 5 -5.54 -14.69 -4.55
N CYS A 6 -4.80 -13.72 -5.07
CA CYS A 6 -3.38 -13.65 -4.77
C CYS A 6 -3.27 -13.31 -3.28
N ARG A 7 -2.80 -14.26 -2.48
CA ARG A 7 -2.30 -13.98 -1.13
C ARG A 7 -0.99 -13.23 -1.31
N GLU A 8 -1.00 -11.94 -1.13
CA GLU A 8 0.26 -11.22 -1.05
C GLU A 8 0.78 -11.22 0.38
N ILE A 9 2.01 -11.50 0.43
CA ILE A 9 2.80 -11.74 1.60
C ILE A 9 3.63 -10.51 1.83
N LEU A 10 3.28 -9.75 2.84
CA LEU A 10 4.14 -8.72 3.37
C LEU A 10 5.30 -9.41 4.09
N ARG A 11 6.45 -9.47 3.41
CA ARG A 11 7.66 -10.11 3.92
C ARG A 11 8.19 -9.32 5.10
N ILE A 12 7.88 -9.79 6.30
CA ILE A 12 8.45 -9.28 7.54
C ILE A 12 9.60 -10.20 7.94
N VAL A 13 10.83 -9.68 7.82
CA VAL A 13 12.03 -10.45 8.13
C VAL A 13 12.06 -10.80 9.62
N LYS A 14 12.00 -12.09 9.92
CA LYS A 14 12.17 -12.64 11.27
C LYS A 14 13.62 -12.47 11.71
N LYS A 15 13.87 -11.78 12.80
CA LYS A 15 15.15 -11.85 13.51
C LYS A 15 14.98 -12.41 14.92
N ARG A 16 15.82 -13.39 15.21
CA ARG A 16 15.79 -14.17 16.47
C ARG A 16 16.25 -13.43 17.73
N ASP A 17 16.70 -12.19 17.68
CA ASP A 17 17.24 -11.47 18.85
C ASP A 17 16.47 -10.18 19.15
N VAL A 18 15.67 -10.24 20.21
CA VAL A 18 14.74 -9.18 20.62
C VAL A 18 15.39 -8.15 21.57
N GLY A 19 16.72 -8.13 21.70
CA GLY A 19 17.43 -7.23 22.60
C GLY A 19 18.12 -6.08 21.86
N ALA A 20 17.66 -4.86 22.03
CA ALA A 20 18.38 -3.59 21.85
C ALA A 20 18.83 -3.17 20.44
N ASN A 21 18.38 -3.75 19.34
CA ASN A 21 18.81 -3.36 17.98
C ASN A 21 17.81 -2.39 17.33
N PRO A 22 18.25 -1.21 16.80
CA PRO A 22 17.37 -0.23 16.12
C PRO A 22 16.56 -0.81 14.94
N LYS A 23 17.04 -1.90 14.32
CA LYS A 23 16.33 -2.64 13.26
C LYS A 23 15.00 -3.26 13.71
N PHE A 24 14.78 -3.45 15.02
CA PHE A 24 13.54 -3.99 15.57
C PHE A 24 12.36 -3.02 15.58
N ARG A 25 12.59 -1.73 15.58
CA ARG A 25 11.50 -0.73 15.54
C ARG A 25 10.67 -0.89 14.27
N GLY A 26 11.32 -1.13 13.12
CA GLY A 26 10.62 -1.36 11.85
C GLY A 26 9.73 -2.62 11.88
N PHE A 27 10.21 -3.71 12.48
CA PHE A 27 9.47 -4.95 12.60
C PHE A 27 8.21 -4.78 13.49
N VAL A 28 8.37 -4.21 14.68
CA VAL A 28 7.25 -3.95 15.59
C VAL A 28 6.21 -3.06 14.92
N THR A 29 6.66 -2.01 14.23
CA THR A 29 5.76 -1.12 13.47
C THR A 29 5.01 -1.88 12.39
N ALA A 30 5.66 -2.77 11.66
CA ALA A 30 5.04 -3.56 10.60
C ALA A 30 3.96 -4.49 11.16
N ILE A 31 4.24 -5.22 12.25
CA ILE A 31 3.25 -6.08 12.92
C ILE A 31 2.06 -5.26 13.43
N HIS A 32 2.32 -4.10 14.04
CA HIS A 32 1.24 -3.20 14.47
C HIS A 32 0.39 -2.68 13.32
N CYS A 33 1.00 -2.39 12.17
CA CYS A 33 0.25 -1.99 10.97
C CYS A 33 -0.63 -3.14 10.48
N LEU A 34 -0.08 -4.35 10.33
CA LEU A 34 -0.83 -5.53 9.89
C LEU A 34 -2.00 -5.85 10.82
N GLY A 35 -1.77 -5.82 12.14
CA GLY A 35 -2.80 -6.13 13.14
C GLY A 35 -3.93 -5.10 13.22
N ARG A 36 -3.75 -3.91 12.64
CA ARG A 36 -4.78 -2.87 12.57
C ARG A 36 -5.57 -2.86 11.28
N MET A 37 -5.07 -3.52 10.26
CA MET A 37 -5.74 -3.58 8.95
C MET A 37 -7.08 -4.31 9.08
N LYS A 38 -8.07 -3.77 8.43
CA LYS A 38 -9.45 -4.28 8.43
C LYS A 38 -9.88 -4.55 7.00
N PRO A 39 -10.86 -5.45 6.81
CA PRO A 39 -11.53 -5.56 5.51
C PRO A 39 -11.92 -4.19 4.96
N ASP A 40 -11.73 -4.02 3.68
CA ASP A 40 -11.94 -2.78 2.93
C ASP A 40 -10.88 -1.68 3.12
N ASP A 41 -9.83 -1.89 3.94
CA ASP A 41 -8.66 -1.03 3.90
C ASP A 41 -7.93 -1.17 2.55
N LEU A 42 -7.34 -0.07 2.08
CA LEU A 42 -6.57 -0.03 0.84
C LEU A 42 -5.07 -0.02 1.13
N ILE A 43 -4.36 -0.87 0.42
CA ILE A 43 -2.90 -1.01 0.53
C ILE A 43 -2.27 -0.78 -0.83
N TRP A 44 -1.27 0.08 -0.88
CA TRP A 44 -0.41 0.21 -2.03
C TRP A 44 0.83 -0.67 -1.89
N THR A 45 1.17 -1.37 -2.96
CA THR A 45 2.43 -2.10 -3.07
C THR A 45 3.06 -1.89 -4.43
N ARG A 46 4.37 -2.17 -4.54
CA ARG A 46 5.13 -1.97 -5.77
C ARG A 46 6.08 -3.15 -6.01
N ASN A 47 6.11 -3.61 -7.24
CA ASN A 47 7.07 -4.60 -7.70
C ASN A 47 7.58 -4.23 -9.09
N ASN A 48 8.90 -4.17 -9.26
CA ASN A 48 9.57 -3.87 -10.55
C ASN A 48 9.04 -2.62 -11.27
N GLY A 49 8.73 -1.56 -10.52
CA GLY A 49 8.23 -0.30 -11.08
C GLY A 49 6.74 -0.27 -11.35
N ILE A 50 6.04 -1.38 -11.22
CA ILE A 50 4.58 -1.46 -11.33
C ILE A 50 3.96 -1.33 -9.94
N TYR A 51 2.93 -0.51 -9.82
CA TYR A 51 2.16 -0.28 -8.61
C TYR A 51 0.86 -1.08 -8.63
N TYR A 52 0.50 -1.55 -7.48
CA TYR A 52 -0.73 -2.31 -7.25
C TYR A 52 -1.52 -1.68 -6.12
N LEU A 53 -2.83 -1.59 -6.30
CA LEU A 53 -3.77 -1.18 -5.27
C LEU A 53 -4.54 -2.41 -4.80
N CYS A 54 -4.31 -2.78 -3.55
CA CYS A 54 -4.88 -3.96 -2.93
C CYS A 54 -5.99 -3.57 -1.97
N ARG A 55 -7.09 -4.33 -1.96
CA ARG A 55 -8.13 -4.23 -0.95
C ARG A 55 -7.99 -5.37 0.05
N VAL A 56 -7.96 -5.06 1.33
CA VAL A 56 -7.95 -6.07 2.39
C VAL A 56 -9.28 -6.83 2.39
N ILE A 57 -9.21 -8.15 2.36
CA ILE A 57 -10.38 -9.06 2.38
C ILE A 57 -10.37 -10.04 3.55
N GLY A 58 -9.28 -10.06 4.31
CA GLY A 58 -9.11 -10.93 5.48
C GLY A 58 -8.49 -10.19 6.65
N SER A 59 -8.17 -10.91 7.70
CA SER A 59 -7.40 -10.42 8.85
C SER A 59 -5.96 -10.89 8.77
N TRP A 60 -5.09 -10.26 9.55
CA TRP A 60 -3.73 -10.71 9.73
C TRP A 60 -3.71 -12.10 10.38
N GLU A 61 -2.87 -12.99 9.83
CA GLU A 61 -2.64 -14.34 10.31
C GLU A 61 -1.14 -14.55 10.53
N TYR A 62 -0.81 -15.30 11.57
CA TYR A 62 0.56 -15.73 11.82
C TYR A 62 0.67 -17.24 11.62
N HIS A 63 1.62 -17.66 10.80
CA HIS A 63 1.90 -19.04 10.47
C HIS A 63 3.28 -19.44 10.95
N ASN A 64 3.40 -20.60 11.60
CA ASN A 64 4.66 -21.17 12.09
C ASN A 64 4.98 -22.53 11.48
N GLU A 65 4.20 -22.95 10.50
CA GLU A 65 4.42 -24.20 9.79
C GLU A 65 5.67 -24.09 8.90
N PRO A 66 6.43 -25.22 8.73
CA PRO A 66 7.66 -25.21 7.93
C PRO A 66 7.53 -24.66 6.53
N GLU A 67 6.38 -24.85 5.88
CA GLU A 67 6.07 -24.35 4.54
C GLU A 67 6.15 -22.82 4.48
N TYR A 68 5.60 -22.14 5.48
CA TYR A 68 5.61 -20.69 5.59
C TYR A 68 6.98 -20.16 6.04
N LEU A 69 7.61 -20.82 7.03
CA LEU A 69 8.91 -20.44 7.57
C LEU A 69 10.02 -20.49 6.49
N ASN A 70 9.99 -21.49 5.62
CA ASN A 70 10.96 -21.66 4.55
C ASN A 70 10.90 -20.54 3.50
N GLU A 71 9.73 -19.95 3.32
CA GLU A 71 9.48 -18.88 2.35
C GLU A 71 9.46 -17.48 3.01
N ASP A 72 9.80 -17.36 4.29
CA ASP A 72 9.67 -16.12 5.09
C ASP A 72 8.24 -15.54 5.09
N LEU A 73 7.23 -16.41 5.18
CA LEU A 73 5.82 -16.08 5.01
C LEU A 73 4.98 -16.17 6.28
N GLU A 74 5.60 -16.01 7.44
CA GLU A 74 4.92 -16.19 8.72
C GLU A 74 3.80 -15.18 8.98
N ASN A 75 3.88 -14.02 8.37
CA ASN A 75 2.89 -12.96 8.57
C ASN A 75 2.18 -12.66 7.25
N VAL A 76 0.90 -12.97 7.18
CA VAL A 76 0.10 -12.83 5.98
C VAL A 76 -1.20 -12.08 6.24
N ILE A 77 -1.69 -11.39 5.23
CA ILE A 77 -3.04 -10.82 5.20
C ILE A 77 -3.67 -11.08 3.84
N GLY A 78 -4.94 -11.48 3.85
CA GLY A 78 -5.67 -11.72 2.63
C GLY A 78 -5.99 -10.40 1.91
N VAL A 79 -5.61 -10.28 0.65
CA VAL A 79 -5.89 -9.09 -0.16
C VAL A 79 -6.39 -9.47 -1.56
N GLU A 80 -7.17 -8.58 -2.13
CA GLU A 80 -7.52 -8.57 -3.53
C GLU A 80 -6.56 -7.63 -4.27
N PHE A 81 -5.84 -8.15 -5.26
CA PHE A 81 -4.82 -7.45 -6.02
C PHE A 81 -5.39 -6.79 -7.26
N ASN A 82 -5.05 -5.52 -7.49
CA ASN A 82 -5.38 -4.83 -8.72
C ASN A 82 -4.15 -4.06 -9.22
N GLU A 83 -3.71 -4.38 -10.41
CA GLU A 83 -2.65 -3.63 -11.07
C GLU A 83 -3.15 -2.24 -11.45
N VAL A 84 -2.38 -1.22 -11.10
CA VAL A 84 -2.66 0.17 -11.46
C VAL A 84 -1.83 0.58 -12.67
N GLY A 85 -0.51 0.36 -12.59
CA GLY A 85 0.42 0.70 -13.66
C GLY A 85 1.71 1.33 -13.14
N THR A 86 2.29 2.23 -13.93
CA THR A 86 3.55 2.91 -13.61
C THR A 86 3.33 4.10 -12.67
N VAL A 87 4.43 4.79 -12.32
CA VAL A 87 4.42 5.94 -11.42
C VAL A 87 3.46 7.06 -11.85
N ASP A 88 3.25 7.24 -13.15
CA ASP A 88 2.40 8.29 -13.72
C ASP A 88 0.90 8.10 -13.40
N GLU A 89 0.51 6.90 -13.00
CA GLU A 89 -0.88 6.55 -12.67
C GLU A 89 -1.16 6.55 -11.17
N VAL A 90 -0.16 6.93 -10.36
CA VAL A 90 -0.20 6.81 -8.90
C VAL A 90 -0.15 8.19 -8.24
N PRO A 91 -1.02 8.49 -7.25
CA PRO A 91 -0.98 9.77 -6.56
C PRO A 91 0.40 10.07 -5.98
N GLY A 92 0.91 11.28 -6.18
CA GLY A 92 2.26 11.69 -5.76
C GLY A 92 2.54 11.45 -4.27
N LYS A 93 1.53 11.63 -3.40
CA LYS A 93 1.63 11.33 -1.97
C LYS A 93 1.92 9.84 -1.69
N VAL A 94 1.35 8.95 -2.49
CA VAL A 94 1.60 7.51 -2.44
C VAL A 94 3.03 7.21 -2.90
N VAL A 95 3.43 7.74 -4.06
CA VAL A 95 4.79 7.57 -4.59
C VAL A 95 5.84 8.02 -3.59
N ASN A 96 5.64 9.20 -2.98
CA ASN A 96 6.55 9.76 -1.98
C ASN A 96 6.66 8.86 -0.73
N SER A 97 5.59 8.16 -0.36
CA SER A 97 5.66 7.23 0.77
C SER A 97 6.65 6.08 0.53
N PHE A 98 6.78 5.61 -0.71
CA PHE A 98 7.75 4.56 -1.05
C PHE A 98 9.21 5.03 -1.02
N ARG A 99 9.47 6.33 -1.00
CA ARG A 99 10.83 6.91 -0.90
C ARG A 99 11.39 6.87 0.53
N SER A 100 10.55 6.67 1.54
CA SER A 100 10.96 6.71 2.96
C SER A 100 11.77 5.52 3.45
N GLY A 101 11.88 4.44 2.66
CA GLY A 101 12.63 3.23 3.01
C GLY A 101 11.99 2.37 4.11
N SER A 102 10.79 2.68 4.56
CA SER A 102 10.04 1.86 5.51
C SER A 102 9.42 0.66 4.81
N SER A 103 9.47 -0.52 5.46
CA SER A 103 8.89 -1.75 4.91
C SER A 103 7.36 -1.67 4.82
N ILE A 104 6.73 -1.00 5.78
CA ILE A 104 5.29 -0.74 5.82
C ILE A 104 5.05 0.55 6.59
N GLN A 105 4.12 1.37 6.12
CA GLN A 105 3.73 2.62 6.79
C GLN A 105 2.31 3.05 6.44
N GLY A 106 1.67 3.81 7.32
CA GLY A 106 0.40 4.46 7.05
C GLY A 106 0.58 5.74 6.23
N ILE A 107 -0.29 5.95 5.26
CA ILE A 107 -0.39 7.21 4.52
C ILE A 107 -1.52 8.03 5.15
N HIS A 108 -1.15 9.00 5.98
CA HIS A 108 -2.11 9.86 6.68
C HIS A 108 -2.48 11.06 5.81
N SER A 109 -3.34 10.84 4.80
CA SER A 109 -3.84 11.87 3.89
C SER A 109 -5.22 11.50 3.40
N GLU A 110 -6.22 12.33 3.70
CA GLU A 110 -7.59 12.15 3.19
C GLU A 110 -7.64 12.25 1.66
N ILE A 111 -6.80 13.10 1.09
CA ILE A 111 -6.70 13.30 -0.36
C ILE A 111 -6.17 12.04 -1.03
N ALA A 112 -5.07 11.47 -0.52
CA ALA A 112 -4.52 10.22 -1.03
C ALA A 112 -5.49 9.04 -0.86
N LEU A 113 -6.23 8.99 0.26
CA LEU A 113 -7.26 7.97 0.47
C LEU A 113 -8.41 8.12 -0.54
N ASN A 114 -8.90 9.34 -0.75
CA ASN A 114 -9.98 9.60 -1.71
C ASN A 114 -9.54 9.26 -3.14
N ALA A 115 -8.31 9.63 -3.52
CA ALA A 115 -7.72 9.27 -4.81
C ALA A 115 -7.60 7.76 -4.99
N SER A 116 -7.14 7.05 -3.96
CA SER A 116 -7.05 5.58 -3.98
C SER A 116 -8.42 4.93 -4.17
N LYS A 117 -9.46 5.45 -3.51
CA LYS A 117 -10.85 5.00 -3.69
C LYS A 117 -11.37 5.23 -5.11
N ILE A 118 -11.06 6.38 -5.71
CA ILE A 118 -11.42 6.70 -7.09
C ILE A 118 -10.74 5.72 -8.05
N ILE A 119 -9.43 5.48 -7.87
CA ILE A 119 -8.68 4.53 -8.69
C ILE A 119 -9.26 3.12 -8.55
N TYR A 120 -9.54 2.67 -7.31
CA TYR A 120 -10.15 1.36 -7.09
C TYR A 120 -11.48 1.21 -7.80
N ASN A 121 -12.40 2.18 -7.65
CA ASN A 121 -13.69 2.19 -8.34
C ASN A 121 -13.53 2.11 -9.86
N LYS A 122 -12.57 2.87 -10.42
CA LYS A 122 -12.25 2.85 -11.86
C LYS A 122 -11.77 1.47 -12.31
N LEU A 123 -10.88 0.84 -11.54
CA LEU A 123 -10.34 -0.50 -11.85
C LEU A 123 -11.43 -1.58 -11.80
N LYS A 124 -12.41 -1.43 -10.91
CA LYS A 124 -13.54 -2.37 -10.79
C LYS A 124 -14.65 -2.11 -11.79
N GLY A 125 -14.72 -0.91 -12.37
CA GLY A 125 -15.84 -0.50 -13.23
C GLY A 125 -17.15 -0.28 -12.47
N GLU A 126 -17.09 -0.16 -11.15
CA GLU A 126 -18.25 0.06 -10.28
C GLU A 126 -17.90 0.97 -9.09
N ARG A 127 -18.93 1.57 -8.48
CA ARG A 127 -18.78 2.44 -7.32
C ARG A 127 -18.77 1.60 -6.04
N TYR A 128 -17.63 1.03 -5.70
CA TYR A 128 -17.43 0.28 -4.46
C TYR A 128 -17.28 1.20 -3.25
N TYR A 129 -16.42 2.22 -3.38
CA TYR A 129 -16.19 3.22 -2.34
C TYR A 129 -16.94 4.52 -2.63
N GLU A 130 -17.44 5.15 -1.55
CA GLU A 130 -17.89 6.53 -1.60
C GLU A 130 -16.67 7.46 -1.78
N THR A 131 -16.76 8.37 -2.75
CA THR A 131 -15.69 9.30 -3.09
C THR A 131 -16.21 10.73 -3.16
N LYS A 132 -15.32 11.67 -2.83
CA LYS A 132 -15.57 13.11 -3.00
C LYS A 132 -14.98 13.56 -4.32
N LYS A 133 -15.62 14.52 -4.99
CA LYS A 133 -15.02 15.17 -6.16
C LYS A 133 -13.79 15.96 -5.71
N PRO A 134 -12.59 15.71 -6.30
CA PRO A 134 -11.40 16.46 -5.93
C PRO A 134 -11.57 17.95 -6.18
N SER A 135 -11.12 18.79 -5.26
CA SER A 135 -10.96 20.24 -5.48
C SER A 135 -9.70 20.50 -6.32
N LYS A 136 -9.52 21.76 -6.73
CA LYS A 136 -8.28 22.15 -7.44
C LYS A 136 -7.04 21.98 -6.57
N ASP A 137 -7.16 22.30 -5.27
CA ASP A 137 -6.06 22.16 -4.32
C ASP A 137 -5.70 20.70 -4.08
N ASP A 138 -6.70 19.80 -4.02
CA ASP A 138 -6.48 18.37 -3.94
C ASP A 138 -5.68 17.82 -5.13
N LEU A 139 -5.94 18.37 -6.33
CA LEU A 139 -5.23 17.94 -7.53
C LEU A 139 -3.74 18.28 -7.47
N PHE A 140 -3.37 19.46 -6.91
CA PHE A 140 -1.97 19.81 -6.72
C PHE A 140 -1.24 18.88 -5.74
N GLU A 141 -1.89 18.47 -4.66
CA GLU A 141 -1.29 17.52 -3.72
C GLU A 141 -1.13 16.10 -4.30
N MET A 142 -1.83 15.80 -5.39
CA MET A 142 -1.70 14.52 -6.11
C MET A 142 -0.53 14.48 -7.08
N LEU A 143 0.02 15.64 -7.48
CA LEU A 143 1.17 15.72 -8.38
C LEU A 143 2.46 15.31 -7.67
N LEU A 144 3.41 14.83 -8.43
CA LEU A 144 4.77 14.67 -7.95
C LEU A 144 5.45 16.04 -7.81
N PRO A 145 6.42 16.21 -6.91
CA PRO A 145 7.18 17.44 -6.81
C PRO A 145 7.82 17.85 -8.15
N GLU A 146 8.28 16.88 -8.92
CA GLU A 146 8.89 17.07 -10.24
C GLU A 146 7.87 17.69 -11.24
N ASP A 147 6.62 17.22 -11.23
CA ASP A 147 5.55 17.75 -12.09
C ASP A 147 5.20 19.19 -11.73
N VAL A 148 5.21 19.50 -10.42
CA VAL A 148 4.96 20.88 -9.94
C VAL A 148 6.07 21.82 -10.38
N GLU A 149 7.34 21.40 -10.31
CA GLU A 149 8.48 22.20 -10.79
C GLU A 149 8.39 22.47 -12.29
N GLU A 150 7.99 21.49 -13.09
CA GLU A 150 7.79 21.64 -14.53
C GLU A 150 6.68 22.66 -14.83
N ILE A 151 5.53 22.55 -14.17
CA ILE A 151 4.41 23.49 -14.34
C ILE A 151 4.83 24.92 -13.97
N VAL A 152 5.54 25.11 -12.86
CA VAL A 152 6.01 26.42 -12.41
C VAL A 152 7.02 27.01 -13.39
N SER A 153 7.85 26.18 -14.02
CA SER A 153 8.83 26.64 -15.03
C SER A 153 8.21 27.14 -16.34
N LEU A 154 6.95 26.78 -16.58
CA LEU A 154 6.20 27.18 -17.78
C LEU A 154 5.43 28.51 -17.62
N ILE A 155 5.43 29.09 -16.43
CA ILE A 155 4.74 30.35 -16.08
C ILE A 155 5.75 31.50 -16.05
#